data_c7bb712056d4529a4dad04d927cf07e3
#
_entry.id   c7bb712056d4529a4dad04d927cf07e3
#
_cell.length_a   1.000
_cell.length_b   1.000
_cell.length_c   1.000
_cell.angle_alpha   90.00
_cell.angle_beta   90.00
_cell.angle_gamma   90.00
#
_symmetry.space_group_name_H-M   'P 1'
#
loop_
_entity.id
_entity.type
_entity.pdbx_description
1 polymer ?
#
loop_
_entity_poly.entity_id
_entity_poly.type
_entity_poly.pdbx_seq_one_letter_code
_entity_poly.pdbx_strand_id
1 'polypeptide(L)'
;LVGSEMCIRDRAWIFWGNKVCYCARLKRNMTEIDGPIKRIDRKEFDFTEAPWVHKYNGKYYLTFATGWPEKIAYAMSDRPDGPYEYKGIISEIAGNCNTTHPSIVEFRGKWYFFTHNGGRPDGTSYSRSVCLEPLEYNADGTIRKIHHSTESIFGK
;
A
#
# COMPACT_ATOMS: atom_id res chain seq x y z
N LEU A 1 -7.77 -13.20 -1.94
CA LEU A 1 -7.63 -12.07 -2.86
C LEU A 1 -7.52 -10.79 -2.03
N VAL A 2 -6.32 -10.25 -1.92
CA VAL A 2 -6.12 -8.94 -1.31
C VAL A 2 -6.04 -7.95 -2.47
N GLY A 3 -7.14 -7.26 -2.74
CA GLY A 3 -7.19 -6.15 -3.65
C GLY A 3 -7.52 -4.87 -2.88
N SER A 4 -6.93 -3.75 -3.21
CA SER A 4 -7.39 -2.45 -2.75
C SER A 4 -8.38 -1.87 -3.75
N GLU A 5 -9.48 -1.33 -3.24
CA GLU A 5 -10.47 -0.61 -4.01
C GLU A 5 -10.29 0.89 -3.80
N MET A 6 -10.31 1.65 -4.88
CA MET A 6 -10.27 3.09 -4.82
C MET A 6 -11.40 3.67 -5.66
N CYS A 7 -12.30 4.42 -5.03
CA CYS A 7 -13.35 5.16 -5.71
C CYS A 7 -12.85 6.53 -6.15
N ILE A 8 -12.85 6.78 -7.46
CA ILE A 8 -12.47 8.06 -8.03
C ILE A 8 -13.60 8.55 -8.90
N ARG A 9 -14.28 9.61 -8.46
CA ARG A 9 -15.35 10.27 -9.23
C ARG A 9 -16.24 9.24 -9.93
N ASP A 10 -16.95 8.42 -9.15
CA ASP A 10 -17.90 7.41 -9.60
C ASP A 10 -17.30 6.16 -10.28
N ARG A 11 -16.00 5.94 -10.20
CA ARG A 11 -15.34 4.77 -10.79
C ARG A 11 -14.41 4.10 -9.81
N ALA A 12 -14.70 2.83 -9.49
CA ALA A 12 -13.85 1.99 -8.67
C ALA A 12 -12.77 1.31 -9.52
N TRP A 13 -11.62 1.08 -8.91
CA TRP A 13 -10.52 0.32 -9.46
C TRP A 13 -10.13 -0.80 -8.51
N ILE A 14 -9.80 -1.95 -9.06
CA ILE A 14 -9.23 -3.07 -8.33
C ILE A 14 -7.77 -3.25 -8.74
N PHE A 15 -6.91 -3.51 -7.75
CA PHE A 15 -5.49 -3.79 -7.92
C PHE A 15 -5.17 -5.13 -7.28
N TRP A 16 -4.39 -5.97 -7.95
CA TRP A 16 -4.03 -7.30 -7.45
C TRP A 16 -2.74 -7.81 -8.08
N GLY A 17 -2.19 -8.88 -7.50
CA GLY A 17 -1.11 -9.65 -8.09
C GLY A 17 -0.08 -10.15 -7.10
N ASN A 18 0.75 -11.04 -7.59
CA ASN A 18 1.97 -11.54 -6.97
C ASN A 18 3.03 -11.63 -8.06
N LYS A 19 4.22 -11.07 -7.81
CA LYS A 19 5.29 -10.88 -8.80
C LYS A 19 4.93 -9.93 -9.96
N VAL A 20 3.67 -9.79 -10.29
CA VAL A 20 3.15 -8.87 -11.31
C VAL A 20 1.94 -8.16 -10.76
N CYS A 21 1.92 -6.85 -10.85
CA CYS A 21 0.77 -6.03 -10.47
C CYS A 21 -0.17 -5.82 -11.66
N TYR A 22 -1.44 -6.04 -11.44
CA TYR A 22 -2.51 -5.76 -12.41
C TYR A 22 -3.49 -4.77 -11.83
N CYS A 23 -4.20 -4.07 -12.70
CA CYS A 23 -5.35 -3.27 -12.33
C CYS A 23 -6.46 -3.37 -13.37
N ALA A 24 -7.67 -3.13 -12.93
CA ALA A 24 -8.83 -3.00 -13.81
C ALA A 24 -9.85 -2.02 -13.21
N ARG A 25 -10.63 -1.40 -14.06
CA ARG A 25 -11.79 -0.62 -13.65
C ARG A 25 -12.94 -1.57 -13.32
N LEU A 26 -13.71 -1.25 -12.29
CA LEU A 26 -14.94 -1.98 -11.95
C LEU A 26 -16.16 -1.28 -12.49
N LYS A 27 -17.21 -2.06 -12.80
CA LYS A 27 -18.55 -1.54 -13.03
C LYS A 27 -19.15 -0.99 -11.73
N ARG A 28 -20.26 -0.25 -11.82
CA ARG A 28 -20.91 0.33 -10.64
C ARG A 28 -21.36 -0.70 -9.60
N ASN A 29 -21.60 -1.94 -10.01
CA ASN A 29 -21.96 -3.03 -9.09
C ASN A 29 -20.79 -3.55 -8.27
N MET A 30 -19.55 -3.10 -8.54
CA MET A 30 -18.31 -3.47 -7.83
C MET A 30 -17.93 -4.97 -7.94
N THR A 31 -18.63 -5.76 -8.73
CA THR A 31 -18.42 -7.20 -8.85
C THR A 31 -17.95 -7.64 -10.25
N GLU A 32 -17.97 -6.71 -11.21
CA GLU A 32 -17.59 -6.98 -12.59
C GLU A 32 -16.55 -5.99 -13.08
N ILE A 33 -15.62 -6.49 -13.90
CA ILE A 33 -14.62 -5.65 -14.57
C ILE A 33 -15.27 -4.87 -15.70
N ASP A 34 -14.93 -3.58 -15.78
CA ASP A 34 -15.37 -2.65 -16.83
C ASP A 34 -14.16 -2.26 -17.71
N GLY A 35 -13.94 -3.03 -18.77
CA GLY A 35 -12.85 -2.80 -19.73
C GLY A 35 -11.67 -3.76 -19.57
N PRO A 36 -10.51 -3.42 -20.14
CA PRO A 36 -9.36 -4.32 -20.15
C PRO A 36 -8.68 -4.41 -18.79
N ILE A 37 -8.15 -5.60 -18.47
CA ILE A 37 -7.17 -5.78 -17.43
C ILE A 37 -5.84 -5.22 -17.92
N LYS A 38 -5.23 -4.34 -17.12
CA LYS A 38 -3.94 -3.75 -17.42
C LYS A 38 -2.87 -4.28 -16.49
N ARG A 39 -1.70 -4.53 -17.03
CA ARG A 39 -0.49 -4.75 -16.27
C ARG A 39 0.13 -3.42 -15.93
N ILE A 40 0.45 -3.18 -14.66
CA ILE A 40 1.27 -2.04 -14.24
C ILE A 40 2.72 -2.39 -14.59
N ASP A 41 3.33 -1.55 -15.45
CA ASP A 41 4.72 -1.75 -15.82
C ASP A 41 5.63 -1.48 -14.63
N ARG A 42 6.56 -2.42 -14.40
CA ARG A 42 7.47 -2.42 -13.26
C ARG A 42 8.94 -2.26 -13.68
N LYS A 43 9.21 -1.51 -14.72
CA LYS A 43 10.58 -1.33 -15.22
C LYS A 43 11.55 -0.79 -14.16
N GLU A 44 11.02 -0.11 -13.14
CA GLU A 44 11.82 0.62 -12.16
C GLU A 44 11.68 0.08 -10.72
N PHE A 45 10.82 -0.90 -10.45
CA PHE A 45 10.61 -1.40 -9.09
C PHE A 45 10.30 -2.90 -9.02
N ASP A 46 10.75 -3.53 -7.94
CA ASP A 46 10.50 -4.94 -7.65
C ASP A 46 9.20 -5.10 -6.85
N PHE A 47 8.11 -5.43 -7.55
CA PHE A 47 6.82 -5.69 -6.93
C PHE A 47 6.73 -7.15 -6.50
N THR A 48 6.59 -7.40 -5.20
CA THR A 48 6.31 -8.73 -4.66
C THR A 48 4.82 -8.99 -4.64
N GLU A 49 4.06 -8.23 -3.83
CA GLU A 49 2.61 -8.40 -3.67
C GLU A 49 1.96 -7.22 -2.93
N ALA A 50 0.73 -7.38 -2.47
CA ALA A 50 -0.02 -6.46 -1.61
C ALA A 50 -0.14 -5.03 -2.17
N PRO A 51 -0.64 -4.83 -3.38
CA PRO A 51 -0.84 -3.49 -3.91
C PRO A 51 -1.95 -2.77 -3.13
N TRP A 52 -1.66 -1.55 -2.71
CA TRP A 52 -2.64 -0.62 -2.16
C TRP A 52 -2.53 0.71 -2.88
N VAL A 53 -3.65 1.25 -3.33
CA VAL A 53 -3.65 2.55 -4.02
C VAL A 53 -4.51 3.55 -3.26
N HIS A 54 -4.00 4.76 -3.08
CA HIS A 54 -4.76 5.89 -2.57
C HIS A 54 -4.47 7.14 -3.39
N LYS A 55 -5.27 8.18 -3.18
CA LYS A 55 -5.11 9.47 -3.85
C LYS A 55 -4.86 10.58 -2.84
N TYR A 56 -3.82 11.37 -3.06
CA TYR A 56 -3.51 12.55 -2.27
C TYR A 56 -3.04 13.69 -3.20
N ASN A 57 -3.53 14.91 -3.00
CA ASN A 57 -3.20 16.10 -3.78
C ASN A 57 -3.20 15.87 -5.31
N GLY A 58 -4.21 15.15 -5.82
CA GLY A 58 -4.36 14.89 -7.25
C GLY A 58 -3.50 13.76 -7.81
N LYS A 59 -2.53 13.25 -7.07
CA LYS A 59 -1.66 12.13 -7.45
C LYS A 59 -2.15 10.80 -6.90
N TYR A 60 -1.81 9.71 -7.57
CA TYR A 60 -2.07 8.34 -7.16
C TYR A 60 -0.80 7.72 -6.61
N TYR A 61 -0.92 7.07 -5.49
CA TYR A 61 0.18 6.40 -4.78
C TYR A 61 -0.11 4.91 -4.75
N LEU A 62 0.70 4.14 -5.44
CA LEU A 62 0.71 2.68 -5.36
C LEU A 62 1.75 2.28 -4.33
N THR A 63 1.32 1.78 -3.17
CA THR A 63 2.19 1.16 -2.17
C THR A 63 2.10 -0.36 -2.28
N PHE A 64 3.20 -1.05 -2.01
CA PHE A 64 3.30 -2.49 -2.23
C PHE A 64 4.43 -3.10 -1.42
N ALA A 65 4.34 -4.41 -1.20
CA ALA A 65 5.43 -5.20 -0.64
C ALA A 65 6.51 -5.45 -1.70
N THR A 66 7.77 -5.34 -1.29
CA THR A 66 8.95 -5.53 -2.14
C THR A 66 10.06 -6.29 -1.42
N GLY A 67 10.80 -7.14 -2.15
CA GLY A 67 11.93 -7.91 -1.63
C GLY A 67 11.53 -9.09 -0.76
N TRP A 68 12.54 -9.68 -0.11
CA TRP A 68 12.36 -10.76 0.86
C TRP A 68 13.49 -10.77 1.90
N PRO A 69 13.23 -10.67 3.23
CA PRO A 69 11.93 -10.33 3.83
C PRO A 69 11.35 -9.01 3.29
N GLU A 70 10.02 -8.90 3.29
CA GLU A 70 9.34 -7.78 2.65
C GLU A 70 9.55 -6.45 3.37
N LYS A 71 9.71 -5.42 2.55
CA LYS A 71 9.63 -4.01 2.92
C LYS A 71 8.43 -3.40 2.19
N ILE A 72 8.00 -2.20 2.58
CA ILE A 72 7.00 -1.45 1.84
C ILE A 72 7.67 -0.35 1.03
N ALA A 73 7.43 -0.41 -0.27
CA ALA A 73 7.81 0.62 -1.24
C ALA A 73 6.57 1.32 -1.81
N TYR A 74 6.80 2.40 -2.55
CA TYR A 74 5.74 3.07 -3.27
C TYR A 74 6.21 3.69 -4.59
N ALA A 75 5.23 3.93 -5.44
CA ALA A 75 5.38 4.64 -6.70
C ALA A 75 4.21 5.62 -6.88
N MET A 76 4.41 6.67 -7.65
CA MET A 76 3.43 7.74 -7.87
C MET A 76 3.04 7.86 -9.33
N SER A 77 1.81 8.28 -9.59
CA SER A 77 1.27 8.52 -10.94
C SER A 77 0.25 9.64 -10.97
N ASP A 78 0.05 10.23 -12.14
CA ASP A 78 -1.08 11.15 -12.41
C ASP A 78 -2.38 10.40 -12.70
N ARG A 79 -2.32 9.09 -12.92
CA ARG A 79 -3.45 8.25 -13.32
C ARG A 79 -3.51 6.97 -12.47
N PRO A 80 -4.71 6.44 -12.18
CA PRO A 80 -4.86 5.21 -11.39
C PRO A 80 -4.21 3.99 -12.07
N ASP A 81 -4.19 3.98 -13.39
CA ASP A 81 -3.64 2.89 -14.20
C ASP A 81 -2.18 3.12 -14.66
N GLY A 82 -1.49 4.09 -14.06
CA GLY A 82 -0.10 4.44 -14.35
C GLY A 82 0.10 5.29 -15.62
N PRO A 83 1.34 5.47 -16.09
CA PRO A 83 2.56 4.85 -15.56
C PRO A 83 2.91 5.33 -14.15
N TYR A 84 3.50 4.45 -13.35
CA TYR A 84 3.94 4.74 -11.99
C TYR A 84 5.45 4.94 -11.94
N GLU A 85 5.89 6.04 -11.36
CA GLU A 85 7.29 6.37 -11.08
C GLU A 85 7.66 5.93 -9.67
N TYR A 86 8.70 5.09 -9.55
CA TYR A 86 9.20 4.60 -8.27
C TYR A 86 9.75 5.73 -7.40
N LYS A 87 9.41 5.74 -6.12
CA LYS A 87 9.82 6.78 -5.15
C LYS A 87 10.63 6.24 -3.98
N GLY A 88 10.70 4.93 -3.77
CA GLY A 88 11.56 4.32 -2.76
C GLY A 88 10.81 3.55 -1.68
N ILE A 89 11.58 3.15 -0.67
CA ILE A 89 11.10 2.40 0.51
C ILE A 89 10.56 3.39 1.53
N ILE A 90 9.33 3.18 2.00
CA ILE A 90 8.72 3.96 3.08
C ILE A 90 8.73 3.24 4.42
N SER A 91 8.79 1.91 4.43
CA SER A 91 8.83 1.10 5.65
C SER A 91 9.80 -0.07 5.48
N GLU A 92 10.71 -0.21 6.43
CA GLU A 92 11.66 -1.32 6.47
C GLU A 92 10.99 -2.60 6.99
N ILE A 93 11.76 -3.69 7.07
CA ILE A 93 11.30 -4.97 7.62
C ILE A 93 10.66 -4.75 9.00
N ALA A 94 9.44 -5.24 9.18
CA ALA A 94 8.63 -5.01 10.35
C ALA A 94 8.78 -6.15 11.38
N GLY A 95 9.70 -6.00 12.34
CA GLY A 95 9.92 -6.97 13.39
C GLY A 95 10.44 -8.31 12.86
N ASN A 96 9.99 -9.43 13.44
CA ASN A 96 10.38 -10.79 13.08
C ASN A 96 9.39 -11.46 12.09
N CYS A 97 8.82 -10.66 11.18
CA CYS A 97 7.88 -11.11 10.16
C CYS A 97 8.50 -11.00 8.77
N ASN A 98 8.40 -12.06 7.98
CA ASN A 98 8.93 -12.07 6.60
C ASN A 98 8.04 -11.34 5.61
N THR A 99 6.76 -11.09 5.96
CA THR A 99 5.80 -10.41 5.11
C THR A 99 5.26 -9.17 5.81
N THR A 100 4.90 -8.15 5.01
CA THR A 100 4.22 -6.95 5.50
C THR A 100 3.36 -6.35 4.39
N HIS A 101 2.09 -6.08 4.70
CA HIS A 101 1.13 -5.56 3.73
C HIS A 101 0.65 -4.17 4.13
N PRO A 102 0.68 -3.18 3.22
CA PRO A 102 0.30 -1.80 3.52
C PRO A 102 -1.20 -1.58 3.37
N SER A 103 -1.72 -0.64 4.15
CA SER A 103 -2.99 0.05 3.89
C SER A 103 -2.84 1.50 4.33
N ILE A 104 -3.22 2.45 3.49
CA ILE A 104 -3.13 3.87 3.76
C ILE A 104 -4.52 4.48 3.65
N VAL A 105 -4.97 5.11 4.73
CA VAL A 105 -6.31 5.71 4.80
C VAL A 105 -6.25 7.12 5.39
N GLU A 106 -7.15 7.97 4.92
CA GLU A 106 -7.41 9.26 5.54
C GLU A 106 -8.60 9.13 6.47
N PHE A 107 -8.43 9.62 7.69
CA PHE A 107 -9.49 9.68 8.68
C PHE A 107 -9.45 11.00 9.46
N ARG A 108 -10.52 11.77 9.38
CA ARG A 108 -10.66 13.08 10.05
C ARG A 108 -9.53 14.07 9.73
N GLY A 109 -9.12 14.13 8.48
CA GLY A 109 -8.07 15.04 8.00
C GLY A 109 -6.64 14.59 8.32
N LYS A 110 -6.46 13.39 8.85
CA LYS A 110 -5.15 12.81 9.15
C LYS A 110 -4.95 11.53 8.34
N TRP A 111 -3.72 11.29 7.91
CA TRP A 111 -3.35 10.08 7.18
C TRP A 111 -2.73 9.05 8.11
N TYR A 112 -3.07 7.79 7.88
CA TYR A 112 -2.62 6.66 8.68
C TYR A 112 -2.11 5.54 7.78
N PHE A 113 -1.02 4.94 8.21
CA PHE A 113 -0.43 3.77 7.61
C PHE A 113 -0.68 2.55 8.50
N PHE A 114 -1.41 1.58 7.97
CA PHE A 114 -1.62 0.30 8.61
C PHE A 114 -0.71 -0.74 7.97
N THR A 115 -0.17 -1.60 8.79
CA THR A 115 0.60 -2.77 8.36
C THR A 115 0.47 -3.87 9.41
N HIS A 116 1.27 -4.93 9.29
CA HIS A 116 1.37 -5.96 10.31
C HIS A 116 2.83 -6.35 10.53
N ASN A 117 3.11 -6.86 11.72
CA ASN A 117 4.42 -7.39 12.09
C ASN A 117 4.27 -8.60 13.02
N GLY A 118 5.40 -9.24 13.36
CA GLY A 118 5.49 -10.29 14.37
C GLY A 118 5.95 -9.78 15.74
N GLY A 119 5.64 -8.54 16.12
CA GLY A 119 6.18 -7.88 17.32
C GLY A 119 5.54 -8.27 18.65
N ARG A 120 4.45 -9.04 18.66
CA ARG A 120 3.87 -9.58 19.90
C ARG A 120 4.79 -10.64 20.54
N PRO A 121 4.69 -10.96 21.85
CA PRO A 121 5.58 -11.90 22.53
C PRO A 121 5.76 -13.24 21.81
N ASP A 122 4.67 -13.80 21.24
CA ASP A 122 4.68 -15.06 20.48
C ASP A 122 4.54 -14.81 18.98
N GLY A 123 4.99 -13.65 18.52
CA GLY A 123 4.82 -13.21 17.15
C GLY A 123 5.79 -13.92 16.19
N THR A 124 5.28 -14.23 15.00
CA THR A 124 6.01 -14.85 13.89
C THR A 124 5.45 -14.32 12.58
N SER A 125 5.98 -14.79 11.45
CA SER A 125 5.36 -14.54 10.13
C SER A 125 3.90 -15.01 10.02
N TYR A 126 3.43 -15.86 10.91
CA TYR A 126 2.07 -16.42 10.91
C TYR A 126 1.23 -15.97 12.11
N SER A 127 1.86 -15.44 13.16
CA SER A 127 1.21 -14.88 14.35
C SER A 127 1.53 -13.40 14.44
N ARG A 128 0.67 -12.59 13.84
CA ARG A 128 0.94 -11.18 13.53
C ARG A 128 0.10 -10.22 14.36
N SER A 129 0.64 -9.03 14.56
CA SER A 129 -0.05 -7.87 15.15
C SER A 129 -0.35 -6.84 14.08
N VAL A 130 -1.48 -6.16 14.18
CA VAL A 130 -1.76 -4.96 13.39
C VAL A 130 -0.97 -3.80 13.98
N CYS A 131 -0.31 -3.06 13.09
CA CYS A 131 0.43 -1.83 13.42
C CYS A 131 -0.25 -0.64 12.76
N LEU A 132 -0.23 0.49 13.46
CA LEU A 132 -0.78 1.76 13.00
C LEU A 132 0.24 2.86 13.27
N GLU A 133 0.63 3.58 12.22
CA GLU A 133 1.52 4.72 12.32
C GLU A 133 0.89 5.95 11.64
N PRO A 134 1.16 7.16 12.12
CA PRO A 134 0.81 8.35 11.38
C PRO A 134 1.60 8.38 10.06
N LEU A 135 0.93 8.83 9.00
CA LEU A 135 1.58 9.00 7.70
C LEU A 135 1.64 10.48 7.36
N GLU A 136 2.80 10.94 7.01
CA GLU A 136 3.06 12.32 6.63
C GLU A 136 3.64 12.42 5.23
N TYR A 137 3.33 13.53 4.57
CA TYR A 137 3.87 13.88 3.25
C TYR A 137 4.87 15.02 3.37
N ASN A 138 5.89 14.99 2.54
CA ASN A 138 6.80 16.10 2.33
C ASN A 138 6.12 17.21 1.51
N ALA A 139 6.72 18.39 1.44
CA ALA A 139 6.18 19.50 0.67
C ALA A 139 6.05 19.21 -0.85
N ASP A 140 6.87 18.31 -1.37
CA ASP A 140 6.83 17.85 -2.77
C ASP A 140 5.79 16.72 -3.01
N GLY A 141 5.07 16.31 -1.97
CA GLY A 141 4.07 15.25 -2.00
C GLY A 141 4.64 13.83 -1.84
N THR A 142 5.94 13.66 -1.68
CA THR A 142 6.50 12.34 -1.37
C THR A 142 6.13 11.90 0.05
N ILE A 143 6.01 10.59 0.27
CA ILE A 143 5.73 10.04 1.61
C ILE A 143 7.01 10.08 2.45
N ARG A 144 6.91 10.57 3.69
CA ARG A 144 8.00 10.47 4.67
C ARG A 144 8.22 9.01 5.07
N LYS A 145 9.48 8.66 5.30
CA LYS A 145 9.83 7.33 5.79
C LYS A 145 9.14 7.06 7.12
N ILE A 146 8.49 5.90 7.23
CA ILE A 146 7.73 5.49 8.40
C ILE A 146 8.67 4.70 9.32
N HIS A 147 8.68 5.09 10.59
CA HIS A 147 9.37 4.38 11.64
C HIS A 147 8.34 3.65 12.49
N HIS A 148 8.44 2.33 12.56
CA HIS A 148 7.55 1.54 13.40
C HIS A 148 7.79 1.89 14.87
N SER A 149 6.74 2.31 15.56
CA SER A 149 6.78 2.47 17.00
C SER A 149 6.71 1.09 17.67
N THR A 150 7.38 0.95 18.80
CA THR A 150 7.28 -0.23 19.65
C THR A 150 6.29 -0.02 20.78
N GLU A 151 5.70 1.16 20.88
CA GLU A 151 4.77 1.55 21.92
C GLU A 151 3.32 1.40 21.46
N SER A 152 2.44 1.03 22.40
CA SER A 152 1.01 0.99 22.14
C SER A 152 0.45 2.41 21.97
N ILE A 153 -0.26 2.66 20.89
CA ILE A 153 -0.98 3.93 20.68
C ILE A 153 -2.16 4.14 21.67
N PHE A 154 -2.55 3.09 22.38
CA PHE A 154 -3.66 3.14 23.34
C PHE A 154 -3.21 3.43 24.78
N GLY A 155 -1.94 3.79 24.98
CA GLY A 155 -1.37 4.03 26.29
C GLY A 155 -1.21 2.75 27.12
N LYS A 156 -0.50 2.87 28.23
CA LYS A 156 -0.48 1.83 29.26
C LYS A 156 -1.74 1.91 30.11
#